data_c1c9f219e2722a8ca40038fe4d356925
#
_entry.id   c1c9f219e2722a8ca40038fe4d356925
#
_cell.length_a   1.000
_cell.length_b   1.000
_cell.length_c   1.000
_cell.angle_alpha   90.00
_cell.angle_beta   90.00
_cell.angle_gamma   90.00
#
_symmetry.space_group_name_H-M   'P 1'
#
loop_
_entity.id
_entity.type
_entity.pdbx_description
1 polymer ?
#
loop_
_entity_poly.entity_id
_entity_poly.type
_entity_poly.pdbx_seq_one_letter_code
_entity_poly.pdbx_strand_id
1 'polypeptide(L)'
;MSPRARQAATLVALTALYFLGGKLGLRVASVHGATSVWPPTGIALAAFLILGNRVWPAVYAGSFLVSLTTGCGFIPALFIATGNTWEGLIGSYLVQRYANGRAAFDHPRDVLRYTFLAALGSTMIAATFGVASLTIAGVTKWADAGGAWATWWLGDAGGDFVVAPLILLWTSNYGVRWDVRRVAEAGALAAICVVVAEIVFGRLLPTSALDAPLSFLPMPVFIWAAFRFDRRGVAMAVAVVYVIAVIGTLQGTGPFAGFSRGEALLFLQVFTCISSVTALMLAAVVLERRRVEDQLRLLAVSDPLTGLSNYGHLVDVLEGEVQRSLRTERPFAVLFLDMDHLKQINDRFGHLVGSRALWRVADVLRKACRSIDTAARYGGDEFALVLPESDESAAQQVARRVTEMLAADTRQPPVSVSSGIASFPRDGNTAEALLNTADRMLYEAKSRSRHPERSVSP
;
A
#
# COMPACT_ATOMS: atom_id res chain seq x y z
N MET A 1 17.47 27.65 5.95
CA MET A 1 18.68 27.10 5.28
C MET A 1 18.55 27.31 3.78
N SER A 2 19.61 27.75 3.12
CA SER A 2 19.67 27.83 1.66
C SER A 2 19.58 26.43 1.02
N PRO A 3 19.11 26.28 -0.24
CA PRO A 3 19.07 25.00 -0.92
C PRO A 3 20.41 24.27 -0.95
N ARG A 4 21.52 25.01 -1.15
CA ARG A 4 22.89 24.46 -1.11
C ARG A 4 23.27 23.94 0.29
N ALA A 5 22.89 24.65 1.35
CA ALA A 5 23.17 24.22 2.72
C ALA A 5 22.38 22.96 3.08
N ARG A 6 21.13 22.81 2.61
CA ARG A 6 20.34 21.58 2.78
C ARG A 6 20.97 20.40 2.05
N GLN A 7 21.43 20.60 0.82
CA GLN A 7 22.09 19.54 0.06
C GLN A 7 23.39 19.09 0.74
N ALA A 8 24.22 20.01 1.19
CA ALA A 8 25.45 19.68 1.92
C ALA A 8 25.16 18.92 3.21
N ALA A 9 24.17 19.36 4.00
CA ALA A 9 23.76 18.65 5.22
C ALA A 9 23.27 17.23 4.92
N THR A 10 22.50 17.03 3.84
CA THR A 10 22.03 15.70 3.42
C THR A 10 23.20 14.79 3.05
N LEU A 11 24.18 15.29 2.29
CA LEU A 11 25.36 14.51 1.91
C LEU A 11 26.18 14.10 3.14
N VAL A 12 26.43 15.03 4.07
CA VAL A 12 27.16 14.74 5.32
C VAL A 12 26.42 13.71 6.17
N ALA A 13 25.09 13.88 6.36
CA ALA A 13 24.29 12.95 7.14
C ALA A 13 24.28 11.55 6.52
N LEU A 14 24.14 11.46 5.19
CA LEU A 14 24.14 10.16 4.49
C LEU A 14 25.53 9.50 4.55
N THR A 15 26.63 10.27 4.40
CA THR A 15 27.99 9.74 4.57
C THR A 15 28.19 9.17 5.98
N ALA A 16 27.73 9.90 7.01
CA ALA A 16 27.83 9.44 8.39
C ALA A 16 26.96 8.17 8.63
N LEU A 17 25.74 8.15 8.10
CA LEU A 17 24.84 6.99 8.22
C LEU A 17 25.43 5.75 7.54
N TYR A 18 25.96 5.90 6.33
CA TYR A 18 26.65 4.83 5.60
C TYR A 18 27.86 4.32 6.39
N PHE A 19 28.70 5.24 6.87
CA PHE A 19 29.89 4.92 7.65
C PHE A 19 29.54 4.16 8.94
N LEU A 20 28.56 4.65 9.72
CA LEU A 20 28.13 4.00 10.97
C LEU A 20 27.53 2.63 10.70
N GLY A 21 26.70 2.49 9.66
CA GLY A 21 26.16 1.20 9.23
C GLY A 21 27.24 0.21 8.84
N GLY A 22 28.27 0.68 8.12
CA GLY A 22 29.44 -0.14 7.76
C GLY A 22 30.27 -0.55 8.97
N LYS A 23 30.51 0.35 9.91
CA LYS A 23 31.21 0.02 11.18
C LYS A 23 30.44 -0.99 12.01
N LEU A 24 29.10 -0.89 12.02
CA LEU A 24 28.24 -1.87 12.66
C LEU A 24 28.40 -3.25 12.00
N GLY A 25 28.28 -3.33 10.67
CA GLY A 25 28.47 -4.57 9.90
C GLY A 25 29.82 -5.23 10.18
N LEU A 26 30.92 -4.45 10.12
CA LEU A 26 32.26 -4.94 10.39
C LEU A 26 32.44 -5.50 11.82
N ARG A 27 31.80 -4.89 12.82
CA ARG A 27 31.84 -5.37 14.21
C ARG A 27 31.05 -6.64 14.43
N VAL A 28 29.94 -6.77 13.71
CA VAL A 28 28.97 -7.84 13.92
C VAL A 28 29.41 -9.12 13.24
N ALA A 29 29.83 -9.08 11.96
CA ALA A 29 30.07 -10.32 11.21
C ALA A 29 31.12 -10.14 10.12
N SER A 30 32.39 -10.35 10.47
CA SER A 30 33.50 -10.38 9.51
C SER A 30 34.11 -11.78 9.42
N VAL A 31 34.20 -12.34 8.20
CA VAL A 31 34.78 -13.64 7.89
C VAL A 31 35.68 -13.48 6.65
N HIS A 32 36.96 -13.86 6.75
CA HIS A 32 37.95 -13.81 5.65
C HIS A 32 38.03 -12.45 4.93
N GLY A 33 37.81 -11.34 5.67
CA GLY A 33 37.86 -9.98 5.09
C GLY A 33 36.57 -9.52 4.42
N ALA A 34 35.53 -10.38 4.35
CA ALA A 34 34.19 -10.01 3.91
C ALA A 34 33.21 -9.98 5.08
N THR A 35 32.17 -9.21 4.98
CA THR A 35 31.11 -9.07 6.00
C THR A 35 29.82 -9.74 5.54
N SER A 36 29.30 -10.58 6.42
CA SER A 36 28.03 -11.30 6.16
C SER A 36 26.79 -10.45 6.46
N VAL A 37 26.95 -9.27 7.01
CA VAL A 37 25.86 -8.33 7.32
C VAL A 37 26.31 -6.94 6.89
N TRP A 38 25.72 -6.44 5.80
CA TRP A 38 26.15 -5.16 5.24
C TRP A 38 24.98 -4.18 5.06
N PRO A 39 24.53 -3.52 6.14
CA PRO A 39 23.46 -2.53 6.09
C PRO A 39 23.68 -1.37 5.10
N PRO A 40 24.92 -0.92 4.82
CA PRO A 40 25.14 0.21 3.93
C PRO A 40 24.60 0.04 2.50
N THR A 41 24.55 -1.19 1.96
CA THR A 41 23.95 -1.45 0.64
C THR A 41 22.49 -1.03 0.60
N GLY A 42 21.68 -1.51 1.57
CA GLY A 42 20.27 -1.13 1.65
C GLY A 42 20.06 0.37 1.93
N ILE A 43 20.96 1.00 2.71
CA ILE A 43 20.95 2.45 2.95
C ILE A 43 21.23 3.20 1.63
N ALA A 44 22.22 2.77 0.86
CA ALA A 44 22.59 3.39 -0.42
C ALA A 44 21.47 3.26 -1.45
N LEU A 45 20.94 2.05 -1.65
CA LEU A 45 19.84 1.80 -2.58
C LEU A 45 18.61 2.63 -2.23
N ALA A 46 18.20 2.64 -0.96
CA ALA A 46 17.09 3.46 -0.49
C ALA A 46 17.37 4.97 -0.69
N ALA A 47 18.59 5.43 -0.38
CA ALA A 47 18.97 6.84 -0.57
C ALA A 47 18.90 7.24 -2.05
N PHE A 48 19.42 6.43 -2.98
CA PHE A 48 19.31 6.69 -4.42
C PHE A 48 17.86 6.72 -4.90
N LEU A 49 17.02 5.84 -4.42
CA LEU A 49 15.60 5.81 -4.76
C LEU A 49 14.83 7.01 -4.19
N ILE A 50 15.16 7.48 -2.99
CA ILE A 50 14.46 8.58 -2.30
C ILE A 50 15.00 9.96 -2.71
N LEU A 51 16.33 10.12 -2.75
CA LEU A 51 16.99 11.41 -2.93
C LEU A 51 17.51 11.61 -4.36
N GLY A 52 17.53 10.52 -5.16
CA GLY A 52 18.05 10.51 -6.52
C GLY A 52 19.57 10.36 -6.60
N ASN A 53 20.07 10.24 -7.82
CA ASN A 53 21.49 9.91 -8.07
C ASN A 53 22.48 10.99 -7.59
N ARG A 54 22.00 12.20 -7.26
CA ARG A 54 22.85 13.32 -6.78
C ARG A 54 23.56 13.04 -5.46
N VAL A 55 23.13 12.02 -4.72
CA VAL A 55 23.76 11.66 -3.43
C VAL A 55 24.91 10.66 -3.57
N TRP A 56 25.31 10.28 -4.79
CA TRP A 56 26.42 9.36 -5.02
C TRP A 56 27.73 9.74 -4.32
N PRO A 57 28.10 11.05 -4.16
CA PRO A 57 29.34 11.38 -3.46
C PRO A 57 29.33 10.99 -1.99
N ALA A 58 28.15 11.00 -1.34
CA ALA A 58 28.02 10.58 0.04
C ALA A 58 28.21 9.08 0.21
N VAL A 59 27.66 8.27 -0.70
CA VAL A 59 27.82 6.81 -0.72
C VAL A 59 29.29 6.46 -0.95
N TYR A 60 29.92 7.11 -1.96
CA TYR A 60 31.33 6.91 -2.27
C TYR A 60 32.23 7.26 -1.07
N ALA A 61 32.05 8.45 -0.50
CA ALA A 61 32.84 8.89 0.66
C ALA A 61 32.63 7.99 1.89
N GLY A 62 31.39 7.60 2.17
CA GLY A 62 31.06 6.70 3.27
C GLY A 62 31.71 5.33 3.11
N SER A 63 31.62 4.75 1.92
CA SER A 63 32.23 3.46 1.58
C SER A 63 33.76 3.53 1.65
N PHE A 64 34.34 4.57 1.08
CA PHE A 64 35.80 4.80 1.12
C PHE A 64 36.30 4.91 2.57
N LEU A 65 35.68 5.75 3.38
CA LEU A 65 36.05 5.93 4.78
C LEU A 65 35.93 4.62 5.59
N VAL A 66 34.86 3.84 5.40
CA VAL A 66 34.74 2.54 6.05
C VAL A 66 35.89 1.62 5.64
N SER A 67 36.14 1.49 4.34
CA SER A 67 37.17 0.61 3.77
C SER A 67 38.56 0.96 4.29
N LEU A 68 38.91 2.25 4.38
CA LEU A 68 40.17 2.69 4.98
C LEU A 68 40.35 2.20 6.43
N THR A 69 39.27 2.08 7.18
CA THR A 69 39.36 1.62 8.59
C THR A 69 39.56 0.10 8.72
N THR A 70 39.48 -0.66 7.63
CA THR A 70 39.76 -2.11 7.64
C THR A 70 41.23 -2.44 7.45
N GLY A 71 42.06 -1.46 7.11
CA GLY A 71 43.47 -1.67 6.83
C GLY A 71 43.77 -2.32 5.47
N CYS A 72 42.79 -2.36 4.56
CA CYS A 72 42.96 -2.96 3.23
C CYS A 72 43.90 -2.17 2.28
N GLY A 73 44.31 -0.96 2.69
CA GLY A 73 45.11 -0.08 1.89
C GLY A 73 44.29 0.94 1.06
N PHE A 74 44.96 1.98 0.58
CA PHE A 74 44.29 3.09 -0.10
C PHE A 74 43.70 2.70 -1.46
N ILE A 75 44.44 1.93 -2.28
CA ILE A 75 43.97 1.53 -3.62
C ILE A 75 42.77 0.58 -3.53
N PRO A 76 42.78 -0.52 -2.76
CA PRO A 76 41.58 -1.35 -2.57
C PRO A 76 40.38 -0.56 -2.05
N ALA A 77 40.58 0.37 -1.11
CA ALA A 77 39.50 1.20 -0.58
C ALA A 77 38.83 2.06 -1.68
N LEU A 78 39.57 2.59 -2.65
CA LEU A 78 39.01 3.30 -3.82
C LEU A 78 38.17 2.38 -4.70
N PHE A 79 38.67 1.18 -4.99
CA PHE A 79 37.94 0.22 -5.84
C PHE A 79 36.67 -0.29 -5.15
N ILE A 80 36.74 -0.58 -3.85
CA ILE A 80 35.57 -0.96 -3.05
C ILE A 80 34.51 0.15 -3.07
N ALA A 81 34.92 1.41 -2.84
CA ALA A 81 34.02 2.56 -2.88
C ALA A 81 33.38 2.74 -4.27
N THR A 82 34.14 2.51 -5.31
CA THR A 82 33.66 2.54 -6.70
C THR A 82 32.61 1.44 -6.93
N GLY A 83 32.90 0.19 -6.55
CA GLY A 83 32.00 -0.94 -6.67
C GLY A 83 30.67 -0.71 -5.96
N ASN A 84 30.71 -0.31 -4.68
CA ASN A 84 29.52 -0.05 -3.87
C ASN A 84 28.68 1.13 -4.40
N THR A 85 29.34 2.13 -4.99
CA THR A 85 28.63 3.26 -5.61
C THR A 85 27.94 2.85 -6.90
N TRP A 86 28.61 2.11 -7.78
CA TRP A 86 28.03 1.59 -9.01
C TRP A 86 26.90 0.60 -8.75
N GLU A 87 27.05 -0.27 -7.76
CA GLU A 87 26.00 -1.17 -7.29
C GLU A 87 24.70 -0.39 -6.99
N GLY A 88 24.79 0.60 -6.10
CA GLY A 88 23.62 1.40 -5.72
C GLY A 88 23.02 2.22 -6.88
N LEU A 89 23.88 2.80 -7.74
CA LEU A 89 23.43 3.54 -8.93
C LEU A 89 22.73 2.65 -9.95
N ILE A 90 23.32 1.49 -10.27
CA ILE A 90 22.75 0.55 -11.23
C ILE A 90 21.49 -0.10 -10.63
N GLY A 91 21.54 -0.54 -9.37
CA GLY A 91 20.38 -1.10 -8.66
C GLY A 91 19.21 -0.13 -8.65
N SER A 92 19.45 1.13 -8.26
CA SER A 92 18.39 2.15 -8.25
C SER A 92 17.85 2.47 -9.65
N TYR A 93 18.69 2.49 -10.67
CA TYR A 93 18.27 2.66 -12.07
C TYR A 93 17.36 1.50 -12.51
N LEU A 94 17.77 0.27 -12.25
CA LEU A 94 17.00 -0.93 -12.60
C LEU A 94 15.64 -0.97 -11.87
N VAL A 95 15.63 -0.64 -10.57
CA VAL A 95 14.39 -0.56 -9.79
C VAL A 95 13.47 0.54 -10.31
N GLN A 96 14.01 1.73 -10.62
CA GLN A 96 13.20 2.83 -11.17
C GLN A 96 12.62 2.47 -12.55
N ARG A 97 13.41 1.80 -13.40
CA ARG A 97 13.03 1.50 -14.78
C ARG A 97 12.07 0.32 -14.90
N TYR A 98 12.23 -0.71 -14.05
CA TYR A 98 11.57 -2.00 -14.21
C TYR A 98 10.71 -2.44 -13.02
N ALA A 99 10.94 -1.90 -11.83
CA ALA A 99 10.28 -2.30 -10.60
C ALA A 99 9.53 -1.15 -9.89
N ASN A 100 9.08 -0.13 -10.63
CA ASN A 100 8.25 0.96 -10.13
C ASN A 100 8.91 1.84 -9.04
N GLY A 101 10.23 1.88 -8.96
CA GLY A 101 10.98 2.77 -8.08
C GLY A 101 10.65 2.60 -6.60
N ARG A 102 10.19 3.67 -5.94
CA ARG A 102 9.82 3.66 -4.51
C ARG A 102 8.63 2.75 -4.19
N ALA A 103 7.79 2.45 -5.18
CA ALA A 103 6.64 1.58 -5.04
C ALA A 103 6.93 0.11 -5.39
N ALA A 104 8.21 -0.30 -5.39
CA ALA A 104 8.68 -1.64 -5.75
C ALA A 104 8.02 -2.78 -4.94
N PHE A 105 7.47 -2.46 -3.77
CA PHE A 105 6.78 -3.43 -2.90
C PHE A 105 5.25 -3.34 -2.97
N ASP A 106 4.69 -2.61 -3.96
CA ASP A 106 3.24 -2.44 -4.13
C ASP A 106 2.60 -3.59 -4.90
N HIS A 107 3.35 -4.24 -5.79
CA HIS A 107 2.90 -5.33 -6.63
C HIS A 107 3.86 -6.51 -6.60
N PRO A 108 3.37 -7.77 -6.62
CA PRO A 108 4.22 -8.96 -6.58
C PRO A 108 5.27 -9.01 -7.71
N ARG A 109 4.90 -8.56 -8.92
CA ARG A 109 5.83 -8.49 -10.06
C ARG A 109 7.01 -7.58 -9.80
N ASP A 110 6.76 -6.45 -9.13
CA ASP A 110 7.81 -5.47 -8.84
C ASP A 110 8.72 -5.95 -7.72
N VAL A 111 8.19 -6.69 -6.74
CA VAL A 111 8.99 -7.38 -5.72
C VAL A 111 9.95 -8.38 -6.36
N LEU A 112 9.47 -9.19 -7.34
CA LEU A 112 10.36 -10.12 -8.07
C LEU A 112 11.44 -9.38 -8.87
N ARG A 113 11.06 -8.33 -9.58
CA ARG A 113 12.03 -7.52 -10.34
C ARG A 113 13.06 -6.86 -9.43
N TYR A 114 12.63 -6.32 -8.29
CA TYR A 114 13.51 -5.81 -7.25
C TYR A 114 14.49 -6.88 -6.77
N THR A 115 13.98 -8.08 -6.46
CA THR A 115 14.77 -9.23 -6.01
C THR A 115 15.87 -9.58 -7.00
N PHE A 116 15.53 -9.77 -8.28
CA PHE A 116 16.51 -10.25 -9.25
C PHE A 116 17.40 -9.16 -9.84
N LEU A 117 16.88 -7.93 -9.99
CA LEU A 117 17.62 -6.85 -10.64
C LEU A 117 18.50 -6.05 -9.67
N ALA A 118 17.96 -5.71 -8.49
CA ALA A 118 18.71 -4.97 -7.49
C ALA A 118 19.35 -5.91 -6.46
N ALA A 119 18.57 -6.53 -5.59
CA ALA A 119 19.10 -7.23 -4.44
C ALA A 119 20.06 -8.40 -4.78
N LEU A 120 19.87 -9.10 -5.89
CA LEU A 120 20.76 -10.16 -6.34
C LEU A 120 21.67 -9.71 -7.48
N GLY A 121 21.15 -8.95 -8.44
CA GLY A 121 21.88 -8.59 -9.66
C GLY A 121 22.90 -7.48 -9.47
N SER A 122 22.50 -6.31 -8.92
CA SER A 122 23.42 -5.19 -8.78
C SER A 122 24.48 -5.43 -7.71
N THR A 123 24.19 -6.22 -6.67
CA THR A 123 25.12 -6.55 -5.59
C THR A 123 26.32 -7.39 -6.04
N MET A 124 26.23 -8.09 -7.18
CA MET A 124 27.38 -8.77 -7.80
C MET A 124 28.49 -7.79 -8.18
N ILE A 125 28.15 -6.53 -8.48
CA ILE A 125 29.11 -5.51 -8.89
C ILE A 125 30.05 -5.19 -7.73
N ALA A 126 29.52 -4.87 -6.56
CA ALA A 126 30.35 -4.55 -5.41
C ALA A 126 31.18 -5.75 -4.95
N ALA A 127 30.60 -6.94 -4.90
CA ALA A 127 31.34 -8.16 -4.58
C ALA A 127 32.52 -8.40 -5.54
N THR A 128 32.31 -8.17 -6.86
CA THR A 128 33.36 -8.34 -7.87
C THR A 128 34.47 -7.29 -7.71
N PHE A 129 34.12 -6.01 -7.59
CA PHE A 129 35.12 -4.93 -7.38
C PHE A 129 35.88 -5.11 -6.06
N GLY A 130 35.16 -5.44 -4.98
CA GLY A 130 35.73 -5.60 -3.65
C GLY A 130 36.72 -6.75 -3.60
N VAL A 131 36.28 -7.96 -3.96
CA VAL A 131 37.12 -9.15 -3.87
C VAL A 131 38.27 -9.10 -4.85
N ALA A 132 38.05 -8.67 -6.10
CA ALA A 132 39.14 -8.52 -7.07
C ALA A 132 40.20 -7.56 -6.55
N SER A 133 39.84 -6.38 -5.99
CA SER A 133 40.80 -5.43 -5.46
C SER A 133 41.60 -5.97 -4.28
N LEU A 134 40.95 -6.70 -3.35
CA LEU A 134 41.63 -7.29 -2.20
C LEU A 134 42.56 -8.44 -2.62
N THR A 135 42.15 -9.25 -3.60
CA THR A 135 42.97 -10.35 -4.10
C THR A 135 44.19 -9.86 -4.86
N ILE A 136 44.04 -8.83 -5.72
CA ILE A 136 45.17 -8.22 -6.45
C ILE A 136 46.13 -7.56 -5.46
N ALA A 137 45.63 -6.96 -4.38
CA ALA A 137 46.45 -6.35 -3.33
C ALA A 137 47.12 -7.37 -2.40
N GLY A 138 46.84 -8.69 -2.56
CA GLY A 138 47.43 -9.73 -1.75
C GLY A 138 46.80 -9.85 -0.33
N VAL A 139 45.68 -9.15 -0.06
CA VAL A 139 44.95 -9.21 1.21
C VAL A 139 44.13 -10.50 1.31
N THR A 140 43.48 -10.91 0.21
CA THR A 140 42.75 -12.16 0.08
C THR A 140 43.51 -13.13 -0.83
N LYS A 141 43.64 -14.40 -0.44
CA LYS A 141 44.27 -15.41 -1.30
C LYS A 141 43.36 -15.78 -2.48
N TRP A 142 43.92 -16.08 -3.62
CA TRP A 142 43.16 -16.52 -4.80
C TRP A 142 42.30 -17.76 -4.55
N ALA A 143 42.82 -18.68 -3.70
CA ALA A 143 42.08 -19.89 -3.32
C ALA A 143 40.78 -19.58 -2.51
N ASP A 144 40.75 -18.48 -1.78
CA ASP A 144 39.64 -18.08 -0.92
C ASP A 144 38.70 -17.06 -1.61
N ALA A 145 39.07 -16.57 -2.79
CA ALA A 145 38.37 -15.49 -3.49
C ALA A 145 36.89 -15.83 -3.80
N GLY A 146 36.58 -17.08 -4.20
CA GLY A 146 35.21 -17.50 -4.46
C GLY A 146 34.31 -17.48 -3.22
N GLY A 147 34.83 -17.97 -2.10
CA GLY A 147 34.11 -17.93 -0.82
C GLY A 147 33.90 -16.51 -0.29
N ALA A 148 34.95 -15.67 -0.39
CA ALA A 148 34.86 -14.25 -0.04
C ALA A 148 33.83 -13.51 -0.91
N TRP A 149 33.81 -13.79 -2.24
CA TRP A 149 32.83 -13.22 -3.16
C TRP A 149 31.40 -13.59 -2.80
N ALA A 150 31.13 -14.88 -2.56
CA ALA A 150 29.79 -15.32 -2.18
C ALA A 150 29.33 -14.70 -0.86
N THR A 151 30.23 -14.63 0.13
CA THR A 151 29.95 -14.00 1.44
C THR A 151 29.65 -12.50 1.28
N TRP A 152 30.42 -11.81 0.47
CA TRP A 152 30.21 -10.38 0.19
C TRP A 152 28.88 -10.14 -0.52
N TRP A 153 28.68 -10.85 -1.65
CA TRP A 153 27.44 -10.76 -2.44
C TRP A 153 26.19 -10.98 -1.62
N LEU A 154 26.13 -12.06 -0.81
CA LEU A 154 24.98 -12.34 0.04
C LEU A 154 24.85 -11.33 1.19
N GLY A 155 25.93 -10.78 1.70
CA GLY A 155 25.92 -9.71 2.70
C GLY A 155 25.26 -8.43 2.20
N ASP A 156 25.59 -8.01 0.99
CA ASP A 156 24.99 -6.88 0.30
C ASP A 156 23.53 -7.15 -0.04
N ALA A 157 23.21 -8.34 -0.57
CA ALA A 157 21.84 -8.77 -0.82
C ALA A 157 20.98 -8.74 0.45
N GLY A 158 21.52 -9.19 1.60
CA GLY A 158 20.84 -9.10 2.89
C GLY A 158 20.52 -7.67 3.30
N GLY A 159 21.44 -6.73 3.04
CA GLY A 159 21.20 -5.30 3.23
C GLY A 159 20.03 -4.78 2.38
N ASP A 160 19.99 -5.17 1.11
CA ASP A 160 18.91 -4.80 0.19
C ASP A 160 17.58 -5.48 0.54
N PHE A 161 17.57 -6.69 1.06
CA PHE A 161 16.33 -7.38 1.44
C PHE A 161 15.75 -6.94 2.78
N VAL A 162 16.55 -6.41 3.69
CA VAL A 162 16.09 -6.04 5.04
C VAL A 162 16.06 -4.52 5.21
N VAL A 163 17.17 -3.84 4.92
CA VAL A 163 17.34 -2.41 5.25
C VAL A 163 16.65 -1.53 4.21
N ALA A 164 16.79 -1.81 2.92
CA ALA A 164 16.18 -0.98 1.89
C ALA A 164 14.65 -0.99 1.96
N PRO A 165 13.93 -2.16 2.06
CA PRO A 165 12.47 -2.16 2.24
C PRO A 165 12.03 -1.43 3.50
N LEU A 166 12.76 -1.60 4.61
CA LEU A 166 12.45 -0.91 5.86
C LEU A 166 12.47 0.60 5.66
N ILE A 167 13.54 1.15 5.08
CA ILE A 167 13.66 2.60 4.83
C ILE A 167 12.59 3.06 3.84
N LEU A 168 12.44 2.39 2.68
CA LEU A 168 11.52 2.79 1.63
C LEU A 168 10.06 2.81 2.08
N LEU A 169 9.63 1.79 2.81
CA LEU A 169 8.26 1.67 3.26
C LEU A 169 7.93 2.65 4.39
N TRP A 170 8.88 2.94 5.29
CA TRP A 170 8.66 3.89 6.39
C TRP A 170 8.80 5.36 5.97
N THR A 171 9.53 5.66 4.90
CA THR A 171 9.62 7.01 4.34
C THR A 171 8.50 7.35 3.36
N SER A 172 7.71 6.37 2.93
CA SER A 172 6.55 6.57 2.05
C SER A 172 5.38 7.21 2.82
N ASN A 173 4.79 8.27 2.25
CA ASN A 173 3.66 9.01 2.83
C ASN A 173 2.32 8.26 2.71
N TYR A 174 2.23 7.08 3.27
CA TYR A 174 0.93 6.43 3.46
C TYR A 174 0.37 6.94 4.79
N GLY A 175 -0.71 7.73 4.74
CA GLY A 175 -1.37 8.30 5.92
C GLY A 175 -1.93 7.25 6.87
N VAL A 176 -1.07 6.67 7.68
CA VAL A 176 -1.49 5.74 8.75
C VAL A 176 -1.96 6.57 9.93
N ARG A 177 -3.24 6.46 10.25
CA ARG A 177 -3.75 6.98 11.53
C ARG A 177 -3.38 5.97 12.62
N TRP A 178 -2.47 6.37 13.50
CA TRP A 178 -2.11 5.60 14.69
C TRP A 178 -3.17 5.84 15.76
N ASP A 179 -3.95 4.83 16.07
CA ASP A 179 -4.79 4.79 17.26
C ASP A 179 -4.18 3.83 18.30
N VAL A 180 -4.66 3.90 19.54
CA VAL A 180 -4.15 3.10 20.66
C VAL A 180 -4.19 1.59 20.35
N ARG A 181 -5.23 1.13 19.66
CA ARG A 181 -5.38 -0.27 19.28
C ARG A 181 -4.31 -0.72 18.29
N ARG A 182 -4.01 0.08 17.27
CA ARG A 182 -2.97 -0.22 16.27
C ARG A 182 -1.57 -0.22 16.89
N VAL A 183 -1.31 0.72 17.82
CA VAL A 183 -0.04 0.74 18.57
C VAL A 183 0.11 -0.53 19.40
N ALA A 184 -0.93 -0.95 20.12
CA ALA A 184 -0.93 -2.19 20.89
C ALA A 184 -0.72 -3.44 20.01
N GLU A 185 -1.38 -3.51 18.86
CA GLU A 185 -1.22 -4.61 17.89
C GLU A 185 0.22 -4.63 17.31
N ALA A 186 0.80 -3.47 16.97
CA ALA A 186 2.19 -3.40 16.51
C ALA A 186 3.19 -3.81 17.60
N GLY A 187 2.92 -3.42 18.85
CA GLY A 187 3.68 -3.87 20.01
C GLY A 187 3.60 -5.39 20.23
N ALA A 188 2.39 -5.96 20.09
CA ALA A 188 2.19 -7.40 20.16
C ALA A 188 2.95 -8.15 19.05
N LEU A 189 2.91 -7.65 17.79
CA LEU A 189 3.70 -8.21 16.70
C LEU A 189 5.19 -8.19 17.02
N ALA A 190 5.72 -7.05 17.48
CA ALA A 190 7.12 -6.94 17.83
C ALA A 190 7.50 -7.92 18.96
N ALA A 191 6.68 -8.03 20.00
CA ALA A 191 6.91 -8.97 21.09
C ALA A 191 6.91 -10.44 20.62
N ILE A 192 5.94 -10.82 19.75
CA ILE A 192 5.87 -12.16 19.17
C ILE A 192 7.11 -12.43 18.29
N CYS A 193 7.53 -11.46 17.46
CA CYS A 193 8.75 -11.60 16.67
C CYS A 193 9.98 -11.84 17.54
N VAL A 194 10.12 -11.08 18.65
CA VAL A 194 11.23 -11.25 19.60
C VAL A 194 11.17 -12.63 20.23
N VAL A 195 10.03 -13.04 20.78
CA VAL A 195 9.87 -14.36 21.43
C VAL A 195 10.18 -15.50 20.47
N VAL A 196 9.61 -15.47 19.26
CA VAL A 196 9.84 -16.51 18.25
C VAL A 196 11.30 -16.53 17.80
N ALA A 197 11.91 -15.36 17.57
CA ALA A 197 13.31 -15.29 17.17
C ALA A 197 14.24 -15.76 18.30
N GLU A 198 13.96 -15.46 19.56
CA GLU A 198 14.72 -15.96 20.72
C GLU A 198 14.56 -17.46 20.94
N ILE A 199 13.39 -18.03 20.64
CA ILE A 199 13.19 -19.48 20.65
C ILE A 199 14.04 -20.16 19.57
N VAL A 200 14.09 -19.60 18.36
CA VAL A 200 14.77 -20.21 17.22
C VAL A 200 16.27 -19.95 17.23
N PHE A 201 16.69 -18.71 17.46
CA PHE A 201 18.09 -18.28 17.33
C PHE A 201 18.75 -17.92 18.66
N GLY A 202 17.98 -17.73 19.73
CA GLY A 202 18.47 -17.35 21.06
C GLY A 202 18.86 -18.54 21.93
N ARG A 203 18.82 -18.32 23.25
CA ARG A 203 19.20 -19.31 24.25
C ARG A 203 18.02 -19.85 25.07
N LEU A 204 16.78 -19.55 24.65
CA LEU A 204 15.60 -19.96 25.42
C LEU A 204 15.38 -21.47 25.40
N LEU A 205 15.82 -22.16 24.36
CA LEU A 205 15.79 -23.62 24.29
C LEU A 205 17.23 -24.18 24.11
N PRO A 206 17.54 -25.31 24.71
CA PRO A 206 18.82 -25.97 24.47
C PRO A 206 18.90 -26.46 23.02
N THR A 207 20.08 -26.33 22.41
CA THR A 207 20.39 -26.87 21.08
C THR A 207 20.05 -28.36 21.01
N SER A 208 19.19 -28.71 20.05
CA SER A 208 18.71 -30.10 19.88
C SER A 208 18.59 -30.46 18.39
N ALA A 209 18.34 -31.72 18.08
CA ALA A 209 18.05 -32.17 16.72
C ALA A 209 16.83 -31.51 16.07
N LEU A 210 16.01 -30.77 16.84
CA LEU A 210 14.84 -30.04 16.37
C LEU A 210 15.17 -28.64 15.88
N ASP A 211 16.40 -28.14 16.02
CA ASP A 211 16.76 -26.76 15.66
C ASP A 211 16.58 -26.46 14.16
N ALA A 212 16.88 -27.43 13.30
CA ALA A 212 16.72 -27.25 11.86
C ALA A 212 15.25 -27.07 11.43
N PRO A 213 14.27 -27.88 11.86
CA PRO A 213 12.85 -27.63 11.62
C PRO A 213 12.34 -26.33 12.24
N LEU A 214 12.83 -25.96 13.44
CA LEU A 214 12.40 -24.74 14.13
C LEU A 214 12.81 -23.46 13.39
N SER A 215 13.80 -23.51 12.49
CA SER A 215 14.20 -22.36 11.68
C SER A 215 13.05 -21.78 10.84
N PHE A 216 12.02 -22.56 10.54
CA PHE A 216 10.82 -22.11 9.81
C PHE A 216 9.74 -21.46 10.70
N LEU A 217 9.90 -21.48 12.04
CA LEU A 217 8.91 -20.93 12.98
C LEU A 217 8.62 -19.42 12.78
N PRO A 218 9.52 -18.57 12.29
CA PRO A 218 9.19 -17.18 11.93
C PRO A 218 8.19 -17.05 10.77
N MET A 219 8.05 -18.06 9.88
CA MET A 219 7.18 -17.96 8.70
C MET A 219 5.70 -17.74 9.04
N PRO A 220 5.07 -18.48 9.98
CA PRO A 220 3.70 -18.17 10.44
C PRO A 220 3.53 -16.73 10.92
N VAL A 221 4.55 -16.17 11.59
CA VAL A 221 4.51 -14.78 12.06
C VAL A 221 4.54 -13.80 10.89
N PHE A 222 5.38 -14.04 9.89
CA PHE A 222 5.42 -13.24 8.67
C PHE A 222 4.12 -13.33 7.87
N ILE A 223 3.52 -14.52 7.78
CA ILE A 223 2.22 -14.74 7.15
C ILE A 223 1.14 -13.93 7.90
N TRP A 224 1.07 -14.06 9.22
CA TRP A 224 0.12 -13.28 10.03
C TRP A 224 0.35 -11.77 9.88
N ALA A 225 1.61 -11.32 9.89
CA ALA A 225 1.95 -9.91 9.66
C ALA A 225 1.46 -9.42 8.29
N ALA A 226 1.61 -10.22 7.22
CA ALA A 226 1.17 -9.86 5.88
C ALA A 226 -0.36 -9.71 5.76
N PHE A 227 -1.12 -10.55 6.47
CA PHE A 227 -2.59 -10.48 6.46
C PHE A 227 -3.13 -9.42 7.42
N ARG A 228 -2.47 -9.15 8.55
CA ARG A 228 -3.01 -8.25 9.58
C ARG A 228 -2.52 -6.81 9.46
N PHE A 229 -1.25 -6.65 9.12
CA PHE A 229 -0.58 -5.36 9.01
C PHE A 229 -0.39 -4.96 7.54
N ASP A 230 0.17 -3.79 7.34
CA ASP A 230 0.65 -3.37 6.03
C ASP A 230 2.09 -3.88 5.78
N ARG A 231 2.64 -3.54 4.63
CA ARG A 231 4.02 -3.90 4.24
C ARG A 231 5.08 -3.38 5.23
N ARG A 232 4.81 -2.29 5.96
CA ARG A 232 5.70 -1.73 6.99
C ARG A 232 5.85 -2.68 8.16
N GLY A 233 4.72 -3.26 8.61
CA GLY A 233 4.72 -4.25 9.67
C GLY A 233 5.51 -5.49 9.29
N VAL A 234 5.38 -5.95 8.05
CA VAL A 234 6.16 -7.09 7.52
C VAL A 234 7.65 -6.78 7.47
N ALA A 235 8.05 -5.62 6.92
CA ALA A 235 9.45 -5.21 6.86
C ALA A 235 10.06 -5.07 8.25
N MET A 236 9.30 -4.57 9.23
CA MET A 236 9.72 -4.48 10.62
C MET A 236 9.88 -5.87 11.24
N ALA A 237 8.91 -6.78 11.04
CA ALA A 237 8.98 -8.14 11.55
C ALA A 237 10.23 -8.90 11.02
N VAL A 238 10.49 -8.77 9.71
CA VAL A 238 11.69 -9.33 9.09
C VAL A 238 12.96 -8.74 9.70
N ALA A 239 13.03 -7.42 9.87
CA ALA A 239 14.20 -6.75 10.45
C ALA A 239 14.46 -7.17 11.90
N VAL A 240 13.42 -7.29 12.74
CA VAL A 240 13.54 -7.74 14.13
C VAL A 240 14.07 -9.18 14.19
N VAL A 241 13.45 -10.08 13.42
CA VAL A 241 13.90 -11.50 13.38
C VAL A 241 15.33 -11.59 12.87
N TYR A 242 15.69 -10.83 11.82
CA TYR A 242 17.04 -10.83 11.27
C TYR A 242 18.10 -10.37 12.28
N VAL A 243 17.84 -9.29 13.01
CA VAL A 243 18.81 -8.78 14.02
C VAL A 243 19.06 -9.84 15.10
N ILE A 244 18.01 -10.49 15.62
CA ILE A 244 18.14 -11.53 16.64
C ILE A 244 18.84 -12.77 16.08
N ALA A 245 18.50 -13.17 14.85
CA ALA A 245 19.12 -14.31 14.18
C ALA A 245 20.63 -14.09 13.95
N VAL A 246 21.05 -12.88 13.58
CA VAL A 246 22.47 -12.50 13.46
C VAL A 246 23.17 -12.63 14.83
N ILE A 247 22.59 -12.04 15.87
CA ILE A 247 23.17 -12.06 17.21
C ILE A 247 23.29 -13.50 17.72
N GLY A 248 22.25 -14.32 17.61
CA GLY A 248 22.25 -15.71 18.03
C GLY A 248 23.28 -16.55 17.28
N THR A 249 23.32 -16.45 15.94
CA THR A 249 24.30 -17.17 15.11
C THR A 249 25.74 -16.81 15.48
N LEU A 250 26.02 -15.54 15.75
CA LEU A 250 27.35 -15.08 16.20
C LEU A 250 27.74 -15.59 17.58
N GLN A 251 26.76 -15.80 18.45
CA GLN A 251 26.94 -16.40 19.77
C GLN A 251 27.04 -17.94 19.73
N GLY A 252 26.92 -18.55 18.54
CA GLY A 252 26.94 -19.99 18.37
C GLY A 252 25.66 -20.66 18.86
N THR A 253 24.53 -19.98 18.79
CA THR A 253 23.20 -20.52 19.15
C THR A 253 22.30 -20.64 17.94
N GLY A 254 21.22 -21.42 18.05
CA GLY A 254 20.21 -21.62 17.02
C GLY A 254 20.59 -22.65 15.96
N PRO A 255 19.82 -22.70 14.86
CA PRO A 255 19.85 -23.80 13.91
C PRO A 255 21.16 -23.92 13.11
N PHE A 256 22.01 -22.90 13.14
CA PHE A 256 23.29 -22.90 12.41
C PHE A 256 24.51 -23.10 13.34
N ALA A 257 24.30 -23.34 14.62
CA ALA A 257 25.40 -23.46 15.64
C ALA A 257 26.36 -24.63 15.38
N GLY A 258 25.91 -25.68 14.66
CA GLY A 258 26.75 -26.88 14.38
C GLY A 258 27.73 -26.70 13.20
N PHE A 259 27.68 -25.57 12.50
CA PHE A 259 28.51 -25.27 11.32
C PHE A 259 29.72 -24.41 11.69
N SER A 260 30.72 -24.36 10.83
CA SER A 260 31.78 -23.37 10.96
C SER A 260 31.17 -21.94 10.91
N ARG A 261 31.83 -20.97 11.53
CA ARG A 261 31.31 -19.59 11.59
C ARG A 261 30.98 -19.00 10.20
N GLY A 262 31.80 -19.32 9.18
CA GLY A 262 31.56 -18.89 7.80
C GLY A 262 30.30 -19.51 7.19
N GLU A 263 30.16 -20.84 7.33
CA GLU A 263 29.00 -21.57 6.82
C GLU A 263 27.70 -21.15 7.55
N ALA A 264 27.76 -21.02 8.88
CA ALA A 264 26.63 -20.57 9.68
C ALA A 264 26.08 -19.21 9.21
N LEU A 265 26.97 -18.27 8.91
CA LEU A 265 26.59 -16.95 8.41
C LEU A 265 26.08 -17.00 6.97
N LEU A 266 26.62 -17.87 6.11
CA LEU A 266 26.08 -18.10 4.75
C LEU A 266 24.66 -18.67 4.80
N PHE A 267 24.43 -19.68 5.63
CA PHE A 267 23.07 -20.23 5.81
C PHE A 267 22.09 -19.21 6.35
N LEU A 268 22.51 -18.39 7.31
CA LEU A 268 21.72 -17.28 7.83
C LEU A 268 21.36 -16.28 6.73
N GLN A 269 22.30 -15.91 5.86
CA GLN A 269 22.04 -15.00 4.75
C GLN A 269 21.02 -15.57 3.76
N VAL A 270 21.21 -16.84 3.34
CA VAL A 270 20.25 -17.52 2.46
C VAL A 270 18.87 -17.59 3.10
N PHE A 271 18.79 -17.98 4.37
CA PHE A 271 17.55 -17.98 5.15
C PHE A 271 16.89 -16.59 5.15
N THR A 272 17.67 -15.54 5.42
CA THR A 272 17.16 -14.16 5.46
C THR A 272 16.65 -13.69 4.10
N CYS A 273 17.40 -13.94 3.02
CA CYS A 273 16.99 -13.58 1.66
C CYS A 273 15.67 -14.25 1.29
N ILE A 274 15.57 -15.57 1.48
CA ILE A 274 14.36 -16.34 1.17
C ILE A 274 13.18 -15.85 2.02
N SER A 275 13.38 -15.70 3.33
CA SER A 275 12.35 -15.26 4.26
C SER A 275 11.84 -13.86 3.93
N SER A 276 12.75 -12.93 3.63
CA SER A 276 12.41 -11.54 3.30
C SER A 276 11.62 -11.46 1.99
N VAL A 277 12.09 -12.14 0.93
CA VAL A 277 11.39 -12.18 -0.37
C VAL A 277 10.00 -12.78 -0.19
N THR A 278 9.90 -13.92 0.52
CA THR A 278 8.61 -14.59 0.75
C THR A 278 7.64 -13.70 1.51
N ALA A 279 8.10 -13.07 2.59
CA ALA A 279 7.28 -12.18 3.42
C ALA A 279 6.81 -10.93 2.65
N LEU A 280 7.72 -10.25 1.95
CA LEU A 280 7.41 -9.05 1.15
C LEU A 280 6.52 -9.38 -0.06
N MET A 281 6.77 -10.52 -0.72
CA MET A 281 5.93 -11.00 -1.81
C MET A 281 4.49 -11.26 -1.33
N LEU A 282 4.35 -11.98 -0.21
CA LEU A 282 3.03 -12.26 0.37
C LEU A 282 2.30 -10.97 0.75
N ALA A 283 3.00 -10.01 1.36
CA ALA A 283 2.44 -8.71 1.69
C ALA A 283 1.94 -7.94 0.45
N ALA A 284 2.69 -8.00 -0.66
CA ALA A 284 2.28 -7.41 -1.93
C ALA A 284 1.06 -8.11 -2.54
N VAL A 285 0.99 -9.45 -2.50
CA VAL A 285 -0.16 -10.23 -2.98
C VAL A 285 -1.42 -9.90 -2.17
N VAL A 286 -1.32 -9.86 -0.84
CA VAL A 286 -2.44 -9.51 0.04
C VAL A 286 -2.95 -8.09 -0.23
N LEU A 287 -2.03 -7.15 -0.45
CA LEU A 287 -2.41 -5.78 -0.78
C LEU A 287 -3.13 -5.69 -2.13
N GLU A 288 -2.61 -6.35 -3.16
CA GLU A 288 -3.22 -6.38 -4.49
C GLU A 288 -4.62 -7.01 -4.43
N ARG A 289 -4.76 -8.13 -3.74
CA ARG A 289 -6.05 -8.78 -3.52
C ARG A 289 -7.07 -7.84 -2.85
N ARG A 290 -6.68 -7.13 -1.78
CA ARG A 290 -7.57 -6.16 -1.11
C ARG A 290 -8.01 -5.04 -2.06
N ARG A 291 -7.08 -4.50 -2.85
CA ARG A 291 -7.42 -3.47 -3.86
C ARG A 291 -8.44 -3.96 -4.88
N VAL A 292 -8.27 -5.19 -5.37
CA VAL A 292 -9.22 -5.80 -6.31
C VAL A 292 -10.57 -6.05 -5.65
N GLU A 293 -10.60 -6.57 -4.43
CA GLU A 293 -11.83 -6.78 -3.66
C GLU A 293 -12.59 -5.46 -3.42
N ASP A 294 -11.87 -4.38 -3.06
CA ASP A 294 -12.47 -3.05 -2.87
C ASP A 294 -13.01 -2.48 -4.18
N GLN A 295 -12.31 -2.66 -5.31
CA GLN A 295 -12.80 -2.26 -6.63
C GLN A 295 -14.04 -3.04 -7.03
N LEU A 296 -14.06 -4.37 -6.82
CA LEU A 296 -15.23 -5.19 -7.11
C LEU A 296 -16.43 -4.80 -6.25
N ARG A 297 -16.23 -4.50 -4.96
CA ARG A 297 -17.28 -3.97 -4.09
C ARG A 297 -17.85 -2.66 -4.60
N LEU A 298 -16.98 -1.71 -4.97
CA LEU A 298 -17.44 -0.45 -5.53
C LEU A 298 -18.27 -0.64 -6.81
N LEU A 299 -17.82 -1.52 -7.72
CA LEU A 299 -18.56 -1.84 -8.94
C LEU A 299 -19.89 -2.55 -8.66
N ALA A 300 -19.93 -3.38 -7.62
CA ALA A 300 -21.15 -4.11 -7.23
C ALA A 300 -22.23 -3.21 -6.62
N VAL A 301 -21.86 -2.11 -5.95
CA VAL A 301 -22.82 -1.25 -5.22
C VAL A 301 -23.02 0.14 -5.81
N SER A 302 -22.16 0.59 -6.75
CA SER A 302 -22.19 1.95 -7.29
C SER A 302 -22.43 2.00 -8.79
N ASP A 303 -23.10 3.05 -9.26
CA ASP A 303 -23.19 3.39 -10.68
C ASP A 303 -21.87 4.02 -11.16
N PRO A 304 -21.24 3.52 -12.22
CA PRO A 304 -19.92 3.97 -12.66
C PRO A 304 -19.89 5.38 -13.23
N LEU A 305 -21.04 5.90 -13.73
CA LEU A 305 -21.12 7.25 -14.28
C LEU A 305 -21.30 8.30 -13.18
N THR A 306 -22.18 8.04 -12.23
CA THR A 306 -22.61 9.04 -11.25
C THR A 306 -21.93 8.86 -9.88
N GLY A 307 -21.42 7.68 -9.58
CA GLY A 307 -20.88 7.32 -8.27
C GLY A 307 -21.93 7.27 -7.15
N LEU A 308 -23.22 7.30 -7.48
CA LEU A 308 -24.32 6.97 -6.57
C LEU A 308 -24.46 5.46 -6.43
N SER A 309 -25.30 5.00 -5.51
CA SER A 309 -25.68 3.58 -5.45
C SER A 309 -26.29 3.14 -6.79
N ASN A 310 -26.02 1.91 -7.20
CA ASN A 310 -26.67 1.33 -8.37
C ASN A 310 -28.04 0.74 -8.01
N TYR A 311 -28.78 0.26 -8.99
CA TYR A 311 -30.09 -0.35 -8.81
C TYR A 311 -30.08 -1.54 -7.82
N GLY A 312 -29.07 -2.43 -7.94
CA GLY A 312 -28.99 -3.59 -7.05
C GLY A 312 -28.87 -3.17 -5.58
N HIS A 313 -27.97 -2.23 -5.29
CA HIS A 313 -27.80 -1.73 -3.92
C HIS A 313 -29.02 -0.94 -3.42
N LEU A 314 -29.72 -0.21 -4.30
CA LEU A 314 -30.98 0.45 -3.95
C LEU A 314 -32.01 -0.54 -3.44
N VAL A 315 -32.21 -1.66 -4.15
CA VAL A 315 -33.16 -2.71 -3.75
C VAL A 315 -32.78 -3.30 -2.40
N ASP A 316 -31.52 -3.66 -2.20
CA ASP A 316 -31.03 -4.19 -0.92
C ASP A 316 -31.30 -3.23 0.25
N VAL A 317 -31.05 -1.92 0.04
CA VAL A 317 -31.30 -0.88 1.04
C VAL A 317 -32.79 -0.75 1.34
N LEU A 318 -33.64 -0.75 0.31
CA LEU A 318 -35.09 -0.66 0.47
C LEU A 318 -35.67 -1.86 1.22
N GLU A 319 -35.26 -3.08 0.89
CA GLU A 319 -35.67 -4.28 1.61
C GLU A 319 -35.25 -4.24 3.07
N GLY A 320 -34.00 -3.81 3.31
CA GLY A 320 -33.47 -3.62 4.66
C GLY A 320 -34.28 -2.59 5.47
N GLU A 321 -34.66 -1.47 4.85
CA GLU A 321 -35.40 -0.40 5.52
C GLU A 321 -36.89 -0.81 5.75
N VAL A 322 -37.51 -1.56 4.85
CA VAL A 322 -38.82 -2.16 5.07
C VAL A 322 -38.79 -3.04 6.34
N GLN A 323 -37.83 -3.97 6.46
CA GLN A 323 -37.69 -4.84 7.63
C GLN A 323 -37.39 -4.06 8.91
N ARG A 324 -36.61 -3.00 8.83
CA ARG A 324 -36.30 -2.10 9.93
C ARG A 324 -37.56 -1.37 10.40
N SER A 325 -38.31 -0.78 9.47
CA SER A 325 -39.50 0.00 9.77
C SER A 325 -40.64 -0.87 10.32
N LEU A 326 -40.80 -2.11 9.83
CA LEU A 326 -41.72 -3.09 10.42
C LEU A 326 -41.41 -3.39 11.89
N ARG A 327 -40.14 -3.39 12.28
CA ARG A 327 -39.73 -3.67 13.67
C ARG A 327 -39.77 -2.43 14.56
N THR A 328 -39.46 -1.24 14.04
CA THR A 328 -39.31 -0.01 14.82
C THR A 328 -40.52 0.89 14.78
N GLU A 329 -41.49 0.60 13.87
CA GLU A 329 -42.67 1.44 13.58
C GLU A 329 -42.31 2.86 13.11
N ARG A 330 -41.05 3.11 12.68
CA ARG A 330 -40.62 4.39 12.14
C ARG A 330 -40.89 4.45 10.65
N PRO A 331 -41.54 5.55 10.16
CA PRO A 331 -41.77 5.70 8.72
C PRO A 331 -40.49 5.95 7.97
N PHE A 332 -40.48 5.62 6.68
CA PHE A 332 -39.50 6.11 5.73
C PHE A 332 -40.16 6.49 4.40
N ALA A 333 -39.49 7.26 3.59
CA ALA A 333 -40.00 7.67 2.28
C ALA A 333 -39.02 7.29 1.16
N VAL A 334 -39.60 7.05 -0.01
CA VAL A 334 -38.90 6.85 -1.27
C VAL A 334 -39.21 8.03 -2.17
N LEU A 335 -38.19 8.72 -2.66
CA LEU A 335 -38.30 9.78 -3.64
C LEU A 335 -37.74 9.26 -4.95
N PHE A 336 -38.58 9.13 -5.98
CA PHE A 336 -38.20 8.75 -7.33
C PHE A 336 -38.07 9.99 -8.19
N LEU A 337 -36.99 10.12 -8.95
CA LEU A 337 -36.69 11.32 -9.74
C LEU A 337 -36.28 10.91 -11.15
N ASP A 338 -36.62 11.76 -12.10
CA ASP A 338 -36.24 11.61 -13.50
C ASP A 338 -35.72 12.94 -14.03
N MET A 339 -34.57 12.90 -14.71
CA MET A 339 -33.98 14.09 -15.31
C MET A 339 -34.77 14.51 -16.57
N ASP A 340 -35.28 15.72 -16.53
CA ASP A 340 -36.06 16.25 -17.64
C ASP A 340 -35.18 16.51 -18.89
N HIS A 341 -35.71 16.16 -20.06
CA HIS A 341 -35.14 16.48 -21.37
C HIS A 341 -33.73 15.94 -21.64
N LEU A 342 -33.28 14.86 -20.99
CA LEU A 342 -31.94 14.29 -21.25
C LEU A 342 -31.73 13.94 -22.72
N LYS A 343 -32.75 13.40 -23.42
CA LYS A 343 -32.68 13.09 -24.84
C LYS A 343 -32.40 14.36 -25.68
N GLN A 344 -33.08 15.46 -25.40
CA GLN A 344 -32.86 16.73 -26.13
C GLN A 344 -31.43 17.29 -25.86
N ILE A 345 -30.94 17.14 -24.65
CA ILE A 345 -29.55 17.51 -24.30
C ILE A 345 -28.57 16.66 -25.12
N ASN A 346 -28.78 15.35 -25.19
CA ASN A 346 -27.96 14.45 -25.98
C ASN A 346 -27.98 14.76 -27.46
N ASP A 347 -29.16 14.98 -28.01
CA ASP A 347 -29.36 15.26 -29.44
C ASP A 347 -28.71 16.60 -29.84
N ARG A 348 -28.76 17.61 -28.96
CA ARG A 348 -28.24 18.95 -29.23
C ARG A 348 -26.77 19.15 -28.94
N PHE A 349 -26.26 18.52 -27.84
CA PHE A 349 -24.93 18.80 -27.31
C PHE A 349 -24.02 17.54 -27.24
N GLY A 350 -24.56 16.38 -27.64
CA GLY A 350 -23.85 15.11 -27.63
C GLY A 350 -23.88 14.37 -26.28
N HIS A 351 -23.68 13.06 -26.31
CA HIS A 351 -23.77 12.16 -25.16
C HIS A 351 -22.79 12.51 -24.01
N LEU A 352 -21.63 13.11 -24.31
CA LEU A 352 -20.70 13.54 -23.28
C LEU A 352 -21.25 14.68 -22.41
N VAL A 353 -22.05 15.57 -23.01
CA VAL A 353 -22.72 16.66 -22.28
C VAL A 353 -23.87 16.10 -21.45
N GLY A 354 -24.66 15.14 -21.98
CA GLY A 354 -25.70 14.45 -21.24
C GLY A 354 -25.13 13.68 -20.03
N SER A 355 -24.02 13.00 -20.21
CA SER A 355 -23.33 12.31 -19.08
C SER A 355 -22.89 13.30 -18.00
N ARG A 356 -22.38 14.48 -18.36
CA ARG A 356 -22.06 15.55 -17.39
C ARG A 356 -23.31 16.09 -16.69
N ALA A 357 -24.44 16.18 -17.41
CA ALA A 357 -25.71 16.60 -16.83
C ALA A 357 -26.22 15.59 -15.78
N LEU A 358 -26.15 14.30 -16.08
CA LEU A 358 -26.44 13.23 -15.11
C LEU A 358 -25.52 13.30 -13.88
N TRP A 359 -24.24 13.56 -14.09
CA TRP A 359 -23.30 13.74 -12.97
C TRP A 359 -23.65 14.94 -12.08
N ARG A 360 -24.14 16.05 -12.68
CA ARG A 360 -24.60 17.24 -11.95
C ARG A 360 -25.82 16.94 -11.08
N VAL A 361 -26.80 16.18 -11.60
CA VAL A 361 -27.94 15.69 -10.80
C VAL A 361 -27.43 14.85 -9.63
N ALA A 362 -26.57 13.90 -9.88
CA ALA A 362 -25.99 13.04 -8.85
C ALA A 362 -25.24 13.82 -7.75
N ASP A 363 -24.48 14.87 -8.13
CA ASP A 363 -23.76 15.73 -7.17
C ASP A 363 -24.74 16.51 -6.28
N VAL A 364 -25.84 17.02 -6.85
CA VAL A 364 -26.89 17.68 -6.10
C VAL A 364 -27.61 16.69 -5.17
N LEU A 365 -27.97 15.50 -5.63
CA LEU A 365 -28.59 14.47 -4.80
C LEU A 365 -27.70 14.11 -3.60
N ARG A 366 -26.40 13.89 -3.83
CA ARG A 366 -25.43 13.59 -2.77
C ARG A 366 -25.35 14.70 -1.71
N LYS A 367 -25.42 15.96 -2.13
CA LYS A 367 -25.38 17.12 -1.23
C LYS A 367 -26.72 17.35 -0.51
N ALA A 368 -27.81 16.95 -1.12
CA ALA A 368 -29.15 17.04 -0.55
C ALA A 368 -29.45 15.94 0.47
N CYS A 369 -28.73 14.81 0.44
CA CYS A 369 -28.87 13.67 1.35
C CYS A 369 -28.12 13.85 2.64
N ARG A 370 -28.68 13.31 3.75
CA ARG A 370 -28.01 13.10 5.04
C ARG A 370 -27.11 11.84 4.95
N SER A 371 -26.29 11.62 5.98
CA SER A 371 -25.44 10.43 6.04
C SER A 371 -26.19 9.10 6.12
N ILE A 372 -27.45 9.12 6.58
CA ILE A 372 -28.33 7.95 6.68
C ILE A 372 -29.19 7.75 5.42
N ASP A 373 -29.29 8.77 4.55
CA ASP A 373 -30.06 8.70 3.32
C ASP A 373 -29.24 7.99 2.23
N THR A 374 -29.92 7.26 1.36
CA THR A 374 -29.27 6.60 0.24
C THR A 374 -29.76 7.21 -1.07
N ALA A 375 -28.83 7.71 -1.88
CA ALA A 375 -29.07 8.18 -3.24
C ALA A 375 -28.57 7.14 -4.23
N ALA A 376 -29.43 6.77 -5.21
CA ALA A 376 -29.13 5.77 -6.21
C ALA A 376 -29.50 6.25 -7.62
N ARG A 377 -28.80 5.73 -8.64
CA ARG A 377 -29.25 5.78 -10.01
C ARG A 377 -30.00 4.51 -10.33
N TYR A 378 -31.30 4.65 -10.65
CA TYR A 378 -32.17 3.53 -10.98
C TYR A 378 -31.89 2.99 -12.39
N GLY A 379 -31.71 3.87 -13.36
CA GLY A 379 -31.35 3.55 -14.75
C GLY A 379 -31.48 4.78 -15.65
N GLY A 380 -30.79 4.82 -16.78
CA GLY A 380 -30.94 5.90 -17.74
C GLY A 380 -30.80 7.31 -17.14
N ASP A 381 -31.90 8.02 -17.06
CA ASP A 381 -32.11 9.37 -16.49
C ASP A 381 -32.84 9.35 -15.13
N GLU A 382 -33.09 8.15 -14.58
CA GLU A 382 -33.87 7.93 -13.36
C GLU A 382 -32.97 7.75 -12.13
N PHE A 383 -33.42 8.37 -11.04
CA PHE A 383 -32.75 8.33 -9.74
C PHE A 383 -33.77 8.00 -8.63
N ALA A 384 -33.29 7.46 -7.53
CA ALA A 384 -34.10 7.21 -6.35
C ALA A 384 -33.36 7.61 -5.07
N LEU A 385 -34.09 8.15 -4.09
CA LEU A 385 -33.61 8.40 -2.75
C LEU A 385 -34.40 7.56 -1.76
N VAL A 386 -33.73 6.89 -0.85
CA VAL A 386 -34.33 6.27 0.35
C VAL A 386 -34.05 7.19 1.52
N LEU A 387 -35.10 7.62 2.19
CA LEU A 387 -35.05 8.61 3.28
C LEU A 387 -35.55 7.94 4.57
N PRO A 388 -34.68 7.30 5.37
CA PRO A 388 -35.06 6.71 6.64
C PRO A 388 -35.61 7.73 7.61
N GLU A 389 -36.54 7.31 8.50
CA GLU A 389 -37.15 8.13 9.54
C GLU A 389 -37.72 9.45 8.99
N SER A 390 -38.31 9.39 7.80
CA SER A 390 -38.86 10.54 7.11
C SER A 390 -40.29 10.24 6.65
N ASP A 391 -41.20 11.19 6.93
CA ASP A 391 -42.55 11.19 6.41
C ASP A 391 -42.62 11.87 5.02
N GLU A 392 -43.80 11.93 4.44
CA GLU A 392 -44.05 12.59 3.16
C GLU A 392 -43.65 14.06 3.14
N SER A 393 -43.91 14.77 4.24
CA SER A 393 -43.56 16.19 4.36
C SER A 393 -42.05 16.41 4.32
N ALA A 394 -41.30 15.57 5.03
CA ALA A 394 -39.84 15.59 5.01
C ALA A 394 -39.30 15.24 3.60
N ALA A 395 -39.89 14.26 2.93
CA ALA A 395 -39.50 13.89 1.56
C ALA A 395 -39.81 15.03 0.56
N GLN A 396 -40.92 15.74 0.71
CA GLN A 396 -41.25 16.92 -0.10
C GLN A 396 -40.24 18.05 0.11
N GLN A 397 -39.72 18.24 1.34
CA GLN A 397 -38.67 19.22 1.61
C GLN A 397 -37.37 18.85 0.91
N VAL A 398 -37.00 17.55 0.88
CA VAL A 398 -35.82 17.08 0.14
C VAL A 398 -36.02 17.32 -1.37
N ALA A 399 -37.18 16.97 -1.93
CA ALA A 399 -37.48 17.18 -3.34
C ALA A 399 -37.37 18.66 -3.74
N ARG A 400 -37.95 19.58 -2.94
CA ARG A 400 -37.80 21.04 -3.14
C ARG A 400 -36.36 21.48 -3.09
N ARG A 401 -35.62 21.06 -2.10
CA ARG A 401 -34.18 21.38 -1.96
C ARG A 401 -33.38 20.96 -3.19
N VAL A 402 -33.64 19.74 -3.72
CA VAL A 402 -32.99 19.25 -4.95
C VAL A 402 -33.32 20.16 -6.13
N THR A 403 -34.59 20.50 -6.33
CA THR A 403 -35.04 21.37 -7.41
C THR A 403 -34.44 22.79 -7.31
N GLU A 404 -34.41 23.37 -6.12
CA GLU A 404 -33.80 24.69 -5.87
C GLU A 404 -32.29 24.69 -6.15
N MET A 405 -31.58 23.63 -5.73
CA MET A 405 -30.15 23.49 -5.98
C MET A 405 -29.82 23.33 -7.46
N LEU A 406 -30.65 22.59 -8.20
CA LEU A 406 -30.49 22.47 -9.66
C LEU A 406 -30.82 23.78 -10.39
N ALA A 407 -31.87 24.51 -9.95
CA ALA A 407 -32.21 25.82 -10.52
C ALA A 407 -31.14 26.90 -10.25
N ALA A 408 -30.44 26.79 -9.10
CA ALA A 408 -29.30 27.67 -8.77
C ALA A 408 -28.02 27.34 -9.55
N ASP A 409 -27.96 26.21 -10.27
CA ASP A 409 -26.81 25.83 -11.05
C ASP A 409 -26.80 26.55 -12.40
N THR A 410 -25.90 27.52 -12.54
CA THR A 410 -25.78 28.36 -13.74
C THR A 410 -25.07 27.71 -14.93
N ARG A 411 -24.57 26.48 -14.77
CA ARG A 411 -23.86 25.75 -15.84
C ARG A 411 -24.80 25.33 -16.97
N GLN A 412 -24.33 25.41 -18.19
CA GLN A 412 -25.09 25.02 -19.38
C GLN A 412 -24.83 23.55 -19.77
N PRO A 413 -25.84 22.85 -20.33
CA PRO A 413 -27.26 23.22 -20.42
C PRO A 413 -27.93 23.22 -19.05
N PRO A 414 -29.06 23.94 -18.87
CA PRO A 414 -29.84 23.89 -17.64
C PRO A 414 -30.35 22.45 -17.39
N VAL A 415 -30.42 22.04 -16.13
CA VAL A 415 -30.85 20.71 -15.74
C VAL A 415 -31.97 20.83 -14.72
N SER A 416 -33.07 20.10 -14.94
CA SER A 416 -34.16 19.97 -13.99
C SER A 416 -34.55 18.51 -13.80
N VAL A 417 -35.28 18.25 -12.74
CA VAL A 417 -35.82 16.92 -12.41
C VAL A 417 -37.28 17.00 -12.05
N SER A 418 -38.04 16.01 -12.45
CA SER A 418 -39.38 15.74 -11.96
C SER A 418 -39.30 14.67 -10.86
N SER A 419 -40.21 14.69 -9.88
CA SER A 419 -40.17 13.75 -8.75
C SER A 419 -41.54 13.22 -8.36
N GLY A 420 -41.54 11.96 -7.85
CA GLY A 420 -42.69 11.31 -7.20
C GLY A 420 -42.27 10.76 -5.83
N ILE A 421 -43.19 10.70 -4.88
CA ILE A 421 -42.93 10.31 -3.49
C ILE A 421 -43.85 9.16 -3.11
N ALA A 422 -43.29 8.16 -2.44
CA ALA A 422 -44.05 7.11 -1.75
C ALA A 422 -43.56 6.96 -0.31
N SER A 423 -44.47 6.74 0.64
CA SER A 423 -44.17 6.66 2.07
C SER A 423 -44.60 5.31 2.63
N PHE A 424 -43.70 4.64 3.36
CA PHE A 424 -44.00 3.45 4.10
C PHE A 424 -44.65 3.79 5.44
N PRO A 425 -45.70 3.02 5.88
CA PRO A 425 -46.32 1.89 5.21
C PRO A 425 -47.50 2.25 4.31
N ARG A 426 -47.90 3.52 4.22
CA ARG A 426 -49.12 4.00 3.58
C ARG A 426 -49.24 3.62 2.11
N ASP A 427 -48.13 3.76 1.35
CA ASP A 427 -48.13 3.65 -0.10
C ASP A 427 -47.57 2.31 -0.60
N GLY A 428 -47.20 1.42 0.34
CA GLY A 428 -46.74 0.07 0.06
C GLY A 428 -46.03 -0.53 1.28
N ASN A 429 -45.98 -1.86 1.33
CA ASN A 429 -45.34 -2.65 2.39
C ASN A 429 -44.16 -3.49 1.88
N THR A 430 -43.82 -3.36 0.60
CA THR A 430 -42.66 -4.00 -0.03
C THR A 430 -41.85 -2.97 -0.81
N ALA A 431 -40.56 -3.24 -1.04
CA ALA A 431 -39.68 -2.38 -1.85
C ALA A 431 -40.27 -2.12 -3.24
N GLU A 432 -40.77 -3.15 -3.91
CA GLU A 432 -41.39 -3.07 -5.22
C GLU A 432 -42.65 -2.20 -5.24
N ALA A 433 -43.56 -2.39 -4.25
CA ALA A 433 -44.79 -1.59 -4.17
C ALA A 433 -44.47 -0.09 -3.97
N LEU A 434 -43.49 0.25 -3.15
CA LEU A 434 -43.08 1.63 -2.93
C LEU A 434 -42.47 2.26 -4.18
N LEU A 435 -41.58 1.53 -4.87
CA LEU A 435 -40.97 2.02 -6.12
C LEU A 435 -42.02 2.26 -7.19
N ASN A 436 -42.95 1.30 -7.37
CA ASN A 436 -44.06 1.41 -8.33
C ASN A 436 -44.99 2.59 -8.00
N THR A 437 -45.26 2.84 -6.72
CA THR A 437 -46.10 3.98 -6.32
C THR A 437 -45.37 5.29 -6.55
N ALA A 438 -44.07 5.39 -6.20
CA ALA A 438 -43.28 6.59 -6.43
C ALA A 438 -43.13 6.91 -7.93
N ASP A 439 -42.94 5.91 -8.79
CA ASP A 439 -42.89 6.06 -10.26
C ASP A 439 -44.22 6.55 -10.82
N ARG A 440 -45.35 5.97 -10.38
CA ARG A 440 -46.67 6.43 -10.75
C ARG A 440 -46.89 7.94 -10.41
N MET A 441 -46.50 8.34 -9.18
CA MET A 441 -46.60 9.72 -8.74
C MET A 441 -45.69 10.66 -9.58
N LEU A 442 -44.53 10.21 -9.98
CA LEU A 442 -43.64 10.90 -10.90
C LEU A 442 -44.31 11.08 -12.26
N TYR A 443 -44.90 10.04 -12.80
CA TYR A 443 -45.62 10.11 -14.09
C TYR A 443 -46.76 11.11 -14.05
N GLU A 444 -47.58 11.12 -12.97
CA GLU A 444 -48.65 12.13 -12.76
C GLU A 444 -48.11 13.57 -12.69
N ALA A 445 -46.98 13.77 -11.99
CA ALA A 445 -46.33 15.07 -11.91
C ALA A 445 -45.86 15.56 -13.28
N LYS A 446 -45.25 14.69 -14.09
CA LYS A 446 -44.84 15.00 -15.47
C LYS A 446 -46.04 15.32 -16.40
N SER A 447 -47.16 14.60 -16.26
CA SER A 447 -48.36 14.85 -17.08
C SER A 447 -49.03 16.18 -16.78
N ARG A 448 -49.05 16.59 -15.51
CA ARG A 448 -49.55 17.92 -15.10
C ARG A 448 -48.69 19.07 -15.64
N SER A 449 -47.37 18.91 -15.65
CA SER A 449 -46.45 19.92 -16.20
C SER A 449 -46.54 20.07 -17.72
N ARG A 450 -46.96 19.02 -18.43
CA ARG A 450 -47.13 19.01 -19.91
C ARG A 450 -48.48 19.59 -20.40
N HIS A 451 -49.54 19.61 -19.54
CA HIS A 451 -50.88 20.08 -19.87
C HIS A 451 -51.46 21.01 -18.79
N PRO A 452 -50.94 22.24 -18.67
CA PRO A 452 -51.42 23.19 -17.64
C PRO A 452 -52.87 23.66 -17.85
N GLU A 453 -53.49 23.43 -19.02
CA GLU A 453 -54.78 23.98 -19.35
C GLU A 453 -56.03 23.13 -19.01
N ARG A 454 -55.92 21.94 -18.39
CA ARG A 454 -57.04 21.08 -18.05
C ARG A 454 -57.58 21.17 -16.62
N SER A 455 -57.09 22.09 -15.79
CA SER A 455 -57.49 22.18 -14.37
C SER A 455 -58.38 23.40 -14.05
N VAL A 456 -59.03 24.03 -15.05
CA VAL A 456 -60.03 25.07 -14.77
C VAL A 456 -61.28 24.76 -15.59
N SER A 457 -62.19 24.05 -14.99
CA SER A 457 -63.66 24.16 -15.25
C SER A 457 -64.45 23.55 -14.09
N PRO A 458 -65.53 24.16 -13.72
CA PRO A 458 -66.05 24.29 -12.37
C PRO A 458 -66.77 23.07 -11.84
#